data_7e0244dfe823a73ffa20038bdd727945
#
_entry.id   7e0244dfe823a73ffa20038bdd727945
#
_cell.length_a   1.000
_cell.length_b   1.000
_cell.length_c   1.000
_cell.angle_alpha   90.00
_cell.angle_beta   90.00
_cell.angle_gamma   90.00
#
_symmetry.space_group_name_H-M   'P 1'
#
loop_
_entity.id
_entity.type
_entity.pdbx_description
1 polymer ?
#
loop_
_entity_poly.entity_id
_entity_poly.type
_entity_poly.pdbx_seq_one_letter_code
_entity_poly.pdbx_strand_id
1 'polypeptide(L)'
;MKKMKIGVLAIQGDYEAHKARLEQLGAEVTLVRKPEQLDAIDGIVIPGGESSTFLNFLAEHGFLEKLRDFVSTKPTFGTCAGAILLAKHVENPPQQSLDAMDIRIRRNAYGRQIDSSIREAQTTLGDKPLEMVFIRAPKIVSTGNGVEVLATSDGDPVLVRQGKIMAATFHPELSEDTRVHQEFVKMVENGHRRK
;
A
#
# COMPACT_ATOMS: atom_id res chain seq x y z
N MET A 1 -1.96 -4.40 -27.81
CA MET A 1 -1.95 -4.89 -26.40
C MET A 1 -2.79 -3.95 -25.55
N LYS A 2 -3.69 -4.47 -24.72
CA LYS A 2 -4.49 -3.64 -23.82
C LYS A 2 -3.56 -2.98 -22.79
N LYS A 3 -3.60 -1.66 -22.68
CA LYS A 3 -2.77 -0.90 -21.74
C LYS A 3 -3.21 -1.25 -20.31
N MET A 4 -2.25 -1.55 -19.44
CA MET A 4 -2.46 -1.85 -18.02
C MET A 4 -3.07 -0.63 -17.31
N LYS A 5 -4.13 -0.84 -16.54
CA LYS A 5 -4.82 0.21 -15.78
C LYS A 5 -4.63 0.00 -14.29
N ILE A 6 -4.05 0.99 -13.62
CA ILE A 6 -3.86 0.98 -12.17
C ILE A 6 -4.80 2.01 -11.54
N GLY A 7 -5.59 1.57 -10.56
CA GLY A 7 -6.38 2.45 -9.72
C GLY A 7 -5.55 3.04 -8.58
N VAL A 8 -5.86 4.27 -8.20
CA VAL A 8 -5.43 4.85 -6.92
C VAL A 8 -6.69 5.25 -6.17
N LEU A 9 -6.87 4.70 -4.97
CA LEU A 9 -8.04 5.01 -4.13
C LEU A 9 -7.98 6.48 -3.70
N ALA A 10 -8.88 7.31 -4.24
CA ALA A 10 -8.83 8.77 -4.14
C ALA A 10 -9.89 9.32 -3.18
N ILE A 11 -9.86 8.85 -1.93
CA ILE A 11 -10.74 9.27 -0.84
C ILE A 11 -10.04 10.30 0.03
N GLN A 12 -8.79 10.03 0.40
CA GLN A 12 -7.92 10.92 1.19
C GLN A 12 -6.45 10.57 0.97
N GLY A 13 -5.54 11.37 1.54
CA GLY A 13 -4.09 11.17 1.46
C GLY A 13 -3.48 11.61 0.13
N ASP A 14 -2.24 11.24 -0.09
CA ASP A 14 -1.43 11.71 -1.22
C ASP A 14 -1.66 10.90 -2.51
N TYR A 15 -2.94 10.67 -2.87
CA TYR A 15 -3.29 9.89 -4.05
C TYR A 15 -2.80 10.51 -5.37
N GLU A 16 -2.70 11.85 -5.46
CA GLU A 16 -2.15 12.53 -6.64
C GLU A 16 -0.64 12.27 -6.78
N ALA A 17 0.11 12.19 -5.68
CA ALA A 17 1.52 11.84 -5.72
C ALA A 17 1.74 10.40 -6.19
N HIS A 18 0.95 9.44 -5.71
CA HIS A 18 0.96 8.08 -6.22
C HIS A 18 0.64 8.02 -7.72
N LYS A 19 -0.39 8.75 -8.16
CA LYS A 19 -0.75 8.85 -9.57
C LYS A 19 0.44 9.34 -10.40
N ALA A 20 1.09 10.43 -9.99
CA ALA A 20 2.23 10.99 -10.70
C ALA A 20 3.39 9.98 -10.84
N ARG A 21 3.72 9.24 -9.77
CA ARG A 21 4.77 8.19 -9.82
C ARG A 21 4.42 7.05 -10.76
N LEU A 22 3.17 6.59 -10.75
CA LEU A 22 2.70 5.52 -11.63
C LEU A 22 2.66 5.94 -13.11
N GLU A 23 2.22 7.17 -13.38
CA GLU A 23 2.22 7.74 -14.74
C GLU A 23 3.63 7.93 -15.29
N GLN A 24 4.59 8.34 -14.44
CA GLN A 24 6.01 8.40 -14.78
C GLN A 24 6.56 7.04 -15.23
N LEU A 25 6.02 5.95 -14.69
CA LEU A 25 6.36 4.57 -15.04
C LEU A 25 5.55 4.04 -16.24
N GLY A 26 4.75 4.87 -16.90
CA GLY A 26 3.98 4.53 -18.09
C GLY A 26 2.64 3.84 -17.83
N ALA A 27 2.18 3.75 -16.61
CA ALA A 27 0.86 3.20 -16.30
C ALA A 27 -0.27 4.16 -16.71
N GLU A 28 -1.42 3.60 -17.12
CA GLU A 28 -2.66 4.36 -17.20
C GLU A 28 -3.32 4.36 -15.81
N VAL A 29 -3.51 5.55 -15.24
CA VAL A 29 -3.99 5.67 -13.85
C VAL A 29 -5.42 6.17 -13.80
N THR A 30 -6.24 5.52 -12.97
CA THR A 30 -7.62 5.91 -12.64
C THR A 30 -7.72 6.27 -11.17
N LEU A 31 -8.21 7.47 -10.85
CA LEU A 31 -8.56 7.83 -9.48
C LEU A 31 -9.90 7.18 -9.12
N VAL A 32 -9.85 6.23 -8.20
CA VAL A 32 -11.00 5.40 -7.80
C VAL A 32 -11.72 6.08 -6.64
N ARG A 33 -12.98 6.49 -6.87
CA ARG A 33 -13.86 7.14 -5.89
C ARG A 33 -15.18 6.42 -5.72
N LYS A 34 -15.48 5.46 -6.61
CA LYS A 34 -16.72 4.67 -6.60
C LYS A 34 -16.40 3.19 -6.78
N PRO A 35 -17.15 2.30 -6.13
CA PRO A 35 -16.88 0.86 -6.19
C PRO A 35 -16.93 0.26 -7.60
N GLU A 36 -17.76 0.81 -8.51
CA GLU A 36 -17.88 0.31 -9.88
C GLU A 36 -16.58 0.50 -10.69
N GLN A 37 -15.74 1.46 -10.31
CA GLN A 37 -14.47 1.71 -11.00
C GLN A 37 -13.44 0.59 -10.79
N LEU A 38 -13.62 -0.26 -9.75
CA LEU A 38 -12.77 -1.42 -9.49
C LEU A 38 -12.83 -2.46 -10.62
N ASP A 39 -13.95 -2.54 -11.34
CA ASP A 39 -14.13 -3.52 -12.42
C ASP A 39 -13.24 -3.23 -13.63
N ALA A 40 -12.83 -1.98 -13.80
CA ALA A 40 -12.09 -1.49 -14.96
C ALA A 40 -10.57 -1.45 -14.79
N ILE A 41 -10.03 -1.83 -13.62
CA ILE A 41 -8.61 -1.73 -13.28
C ILE A 41 -7.97 -3.11 -13.05
N ASP A 42 -6.66 -3.19 -13.24
CA ASP A 42 -5.87 -4.42 -13.13
C ASP A 42 -5.12 -4.53 -11.80
N GLY A 43 -4.93 -3.43 -11.09
CA GLY A 43 -4.35 -3.35 -9.74
C GLY A 43 -4.75 -2.04 -9.07
N ILE A 44 -4.59 -1.94 -7.74
CA ILE A 44 -4.96 -0.74 -6.97
C ILE A 44 -3.87 -0.35 -5.96
N VAL A 45 -3.67 0.96 -5.80
CA VAL A 45 -2.94 1.56 -4.68
C VAL A 45 -3.93 2.12 -3.67
N ILE A 46 -3.74 1.79 -2.40
CA ILE A 46 -4.47 2.35 -1.25
C ILE A 46 -3.51 3.29 -0.52
N PRO A 47 -3.66 4.62 -0.66
CA PRO A 47 -2.72 5.61 -0.11
C PRO A 47 -2.74 5.69 1.42
N GLY A 48 -1.85 6.52 1.96
CA GLY A 48 -1.86 6.98 3.33
C GLY A 48 -3.09 7.82 3.67
N GLY A 49 -3.15 8.28 4.90
CA GLY A 49 -4.23 9.06 5.46
C GLY A 49 -4.60 8.55 6.85
N GLU A 50 -5.85 8.76 7.28
CA GLU A 50 -6.36 8.24 8.56
C GLU A 50 -7.18 6.97 8.31
N SER A 51 -6.71 5.83 8.86
CA SER A 51 -7.27 4.50 8.53
C SER A 51 -8.72 4.30 8.99
N SER A 52 -9.15 4.92 10.10
CA SER A 52 -10.53 4.84 10.56
C SER A 52 -11.47 5.60 9.62
N THR A 53 -11.03 6.74 9.10
CA THR A 53 -11.80 7.52 8.11
C THR A 53 -11.98 6.75 6.81
N PHE A 54 -10.93 6.03 6.36
CA PHE A 54 -11.05 5.12 5.21
C PHE A 54 -12.12 4.06 5.44
N LEU A 55 -12.08 3.38 6.59
CA LEU A 55 -13.05 2.32 6.89
C LEU A 55 -14.48 2.82 6.92
N ASN A 56 -14.71 3.95 7.57
CA ASN A 56 -16.05 4.54 7.65
C ASN A 56 -16.58 4.88 6.26
N PHE A 57 -15.77 5.54 5.44
CA PHE A 57 -16.15 5.85 4.06
C PHE A 57 -16.46 4.57 3.26
N LEU A 58 -15.59 3.57 3.33
CA LEU A 58 -15.77 2.32 2.58
C LEU A 58 -17.04 1.57 3.03
N ALA A 59 -17.34 1.57 4.33
CA ALA A 59 -18.53 0.93 4.88
C ALA A 59 -19.83 1.63 4.45
N GLU A 60 -19.86 2.97 4.51
CA GLU A 60 -21.04 3.77 4.19
C GLU A 60 -21.46 3.68 2.71
N HIS A 61 -20.49 3.50 1.81
CA HIS A 61 -20.74 3.53 0.36
C HIS A 61 -20.78 2.16 -0.31
N GLY A 62 -20.86 1.07 0.46
CA GLY A 62 -20.85 -0.29 -0.07
C GLY A 62 -19.53 -0.68 -0.77
N PHE A 63 -18.49 0.08 -0.52
CA PHE A 63 -17.19 -0.08 -1.16
C PHE A 63 -16.39 -1.25 -0.56
N LEU A 64 -16.58 -1.49 0.75
CA LEU A 64 -15.73 -2.39 1.54
C LEU A 64 -15.73 -3.82 0.99
N GLU A 65 -16.91 -4.38 0.73
CA GLU A 65 -17.05 -5.75 0.21
C GLU A 65 -16.40 -5.87 -1.18
N LYS A 66 -16.68 -4.92 -2.07
CA LYS A 66 -16.14 -4.93 -3.43
C LYS A 66 -14.61 -4.76 -3.44
N LEU A 67 -14.07 -3.95 -2.51
CA LEU A 67 -12.63 -3.81 -2.35
C LEU A 67 -12.00 -5.08 -1.77
N ARG A 68 -12.67 -5.77 -0.84
CA ARG A 68 -12.22 -7.05 -0.29
C ARG A 68 -12.13 -8.12 -1.38
N ASP A 69 -13.15 -8.23 -2.24
CA ASP A 69 -13.14 -9.14 -3.38
C ASP A 69 -12.01 -8.82 -4.36
N PHE A 70 -11.81 -7.52 -4.64
CA PHE A 70 -10.71 -7.06 -5.49
C PHE A 70 -9.35 -7.47 -4.94
N VAL A 71 -9.07 -7.17 -3.67
CA VAL A 71 -7.79 -7.46 -3.00
C VAL A 71 -7.49 -8.95 -2.95
N SER A 72 -8.51 -9.81 -2.84
CA SER A 72 -8.33 -11.27 -2.85
C SER A 72 -7.83 -11.81 -4.19
N THR A 73 -8.06 -11.10 -5.29
CA THR A 73 -7.82 -11.61 -6.65
C THR A 73 -6.81 -10.82 -7.46
N LYS A 74 -6.66 -9.51 -7.18
CA LYS A 74 -5.84 -8.61 -7.99
C LYS A 74 -4.71 -7.94 -7.19
N PRO A 75 -3.61 -7.52 -7.87
CA PRO A 75 -2.52 -6.81 -7.23
C PRO A 75 -2.97 -5.57 -6.47
N THR A 76 -2.51 -5.47 -5.23
CA THR A 76 -2.85 -4.36 -4.32
C THR A 76 -1.62 -3.88 -3.58
N PHE A 77 -1.46 -2.57 -3.49
CA PHE A 77 -0.40 -1.93 -2.75
C PHE A 77 -0.96 -0.92 -1.75
N GLY A 78 -0.66 -1.08 -0.46
CA GLY A 78 -1.06 -0.17 0.60
C GLY A 78 0.12 0.58 1.20
N THR A 79 0.01 1.90 1.38
CA THR A 79 1.01 2.72 2.06
C THR A 79 0.45 3.34 3.32
N CYS A 80 1.21 3.36 4.42
CA CYS A 80 0.82 3.94 5.70
C CYS A 80 -0.57 3.45 6.17
N ALA A 81 -1.62 4.27 6.10
CA ALA A 81 -2.99 3.86 6.40
C ALA A 81 -3.49 2.72 5.49
N GLY A 82 -3.07 2.70 4.24
CA GLY A 82 -3.36 1.60 3.33
C GLY A 82 -2.75 0.27 3.79
N ALA A 83 -1.54 0.27 4.34
CA ALA A 83 -0.94 -0.91 4.95
C ALA A 83 -1.73 -1.39 6.19
N ILE A 84 -2.25 -0.47 7.00
CA ILE A 84 -3.12 -0.80 8.14
C ILE A 84 -4.39 -1.51 7.66
N LEU A 85 -5.02 -1.02 6.59
CA LEU A 85 -6.23 -1.64 6.02
C LEU A 85 -5.99 -3.05 5.48
N LEU A 86 -4.80 -3.35 4.97
CA LEU A 86 -4.44 -4.66 4.43
C LEU A 86 -4.07 -5.68 5.50
N ALA A 87 -3.65 -5.25 6.68
CA ALA A 87 -3.14 -6.12 7.74
C ALA A 87 -4.23 -7.05 8.30
N LYS A 88 -3.83 -8.27 8.66
CA LYS A 88 -4.69 -9.23 9.36
C LYS A 88 -4.98 -8.81 10.80
N HIS A 89 -3.98 -8.28 11.49
CA HIS A 89 -4.10 -7.84 12.87
C HIS A 89 -3.68 -6.39 13.03
N VAL A 90 -4.59 -5.55 13.52
CA VAL A 90 -4.35 -4.13 13.79
C VAL A 90 -4.47 -3.86 15.28
N GLU A 91 -3.46 -3.20 15.85
CA GLU A 91 -3.41 -2.88 17.26
C GLU A 91 -3.09 -1.41 17.53
N ASN A 92 -3.41 -0.96 18.74
CA ASN A 92 -3.09 0.35 19.32
C ASN A 92 -3.63 1.59 18.54
N PRO A 93 -4.95 1.82 18.47
CA PRO A 93 -6.03 0.93 18.92
C PRO A 93 -6.38 -0.16 17.89
N PRO A 94 -7.03 -1.26 18.32
CA PRO A 94 -7.57 -2.25 17.40
C PRO A 94 -8.60 -1.61 16.45
N GLN A 95 -8.60 -2.10 15.21
CA GLN A 95 -9.62 -1.69 14.23
C GLN A 95 -9.85 -2.82 13.22
N GLN A 96 -11.00 -2.79 12.55
CA GLN A 96 -11.26 -3.64 11.40
C GLN A 96 -10.29 -3.36 10.25
N SER A 97 -10.09 -4.38 9.41
CA SER A 97 -9.25 -4.33 8.22
C SER A 97 -9.83 -5.21 7.11
N LEU A 98 -9.14 -5.28 5.99
CA LEU A 98 -9.48 -6.20 4.89
C LEU A 98 -9.00 -7.63 5.15
N ASP A 99 -8.18 -7.86 6.17
CA ASP A 99 -7.60 -9.17 6.52
C ASP A 99 -6.90 -9.86 5.33
N ALA A 100 -6.14 -9.08 4.58
CA ALA A 100 -5.61 -9.50 3.29
C ALA A 100 -4.13 -9.95 3.32
N MET A 101 -3.36 -9.53 4.33
CA MET A 101 -1.95 -9.84 4.48
C MET A 101 -1.64 -10.31 5.90
N ASP A 102 -0.93 -11.42 6.04
CA ASP A 102 -0.60 -12.01 7.35
C ASP A 102 0.50 -11.22 8.07
N ILE A 103 0.17 -9.99 8.42
CA ILE A 103 1.00 -9.10 9.25
C ILE A 103 0.22 -8.60 10.45
N ARG A 104 0.95 -8.34 11.54
CA ARG A 104 0.46 -7.58 12.69
C ARG A 104 1.03 -6.18 12.61
N ILE A 105 0.18 -5.18 12.59
CA ILE A 105 0.56 -3.78 12.46
C ILE A 105 0.05 -2.96 13.66
N ARG A 106 0.94 -2.14 14.21
CA ARG A 106 0.63 -1.22 15.31
C ARG A 106 0.45 0.18 14.78
N ARG A 107 -0.73 0.74 15.05
CA ARG A 107 -1.02 2.16 14.83
C ARG A 107 -0.34 2.99 15.93
N ASN A 108 -0.11 4.28 15.65
CA ASN A 108 0.44 5.22 16.65
C ASN A 108 1.70 4.68 17.36
N ALA A 109 2.57 4.02 16.63
CA ALA A 109 3.72 3.31 17.19
C ALA A 109 4.78 4.22 17.79
N TYR A 110 4.84 5.48 17.38
CA TYR A 110 5.88 6.45 17.73
C TYR A 110 5.39 7.56 18.68
N GLY A 111 4.25 7.36 19.36
CA GLY A 111 3.72 8.27 20.37
C GLY A 111 3.06 9.53 19.79
N ARG A 112 3.00 10.61 20.61
CA ARG A 112 2.35 11.87 20.23
C ARG A 112 3.25 12.79 19.39
N GLN A 113 4.52 12.48 19.24
CA GLN A 113 5.44 13.28 18.44
C GLN A 113 5.14 13.06 16.96
N ILE A 114 5.05 14.16 16.23
CA ILE A 114 4.97 14.18 14.76
C ILE A 114 6.39 13.90 14.25
N ASP A 115 6.78 12.63 14.28
CA ASP A 115 8.05 12.24 13.70
C ASP A 115 7.85 12.02 12.21
N SER A 116 8.13 13.06 11.43
CA SER A 116 8.46 12.91 10.03
C SER A 116 9.98 12.76 9.92
N SER A 117 10.42 11.75 9.22
CA SER A 117 11.85 11.52 8.98
C SER A 117 12.08 10.97 7.59
N ILE A 118 13.19 11.37 6.98
CA ILE A 118 13.71 10.73 5.77
C ILE A 118 14.83 9.80 6.23
N ARG A 119 14.76 8.54 5.83
CA ARG A 119 15.73 7.49 6.17
C ARG A 119 16.15 6.74 4.93
N GLU A 120 17.33 6.17 4.97
CA GLU A 120 17.80 5.20 4.00
C GLU A 120 17.84 3.82 4.63
N ALA A 121 17.38 2.81 3.91
CA ALA A 121 17.40 1.44 4.39
C ALA A 121 17.84 0.45 3.32
N GLN A 122 18.36 -0.68 3.79
CA GLN A 122 18.67 -1.80 2.92
C GLN A 122 17.38 -2.39 2.35
N THR A 123 17.44 -2.76 1.08
CA THR A 123 16.30 -3.31 0.36
C THR A 123 16.73 -4.41 -0.60
N THR A 124 15.83 -5.35 -0.87
CA THR A 124 16.01 -6.36 -1.93
C THR A 124 15.69 -5.83 -3.33
N LEU A 125 15.20 -4.57 -3.43
CA LEU A 125 14.81 -3.95 -4.70
C LEU A 125 15.97 -3.32 -5.47
N GLY A 126 17.20 -3.63 -5.11
CA GLY A 126 18.43 -3.19 -5.78
C GLY A 126 19.58 -2.97 -4.80
N ASP A 127 20.76 -2.66 -5.35
CA ASP A 127 22.01 -2.59 -4.59
C ASP A 127 22.18 -1.29 -3.78
N LYS A 128 21.40 -0.26 -4.11
CA LYS A 128 21.47 1.02 -3.41
C LYS A 128 20.43 1.07 -2.28
N PRO A 129 20.74 1.73 -1.16
CA PRO A 129 19.74 2.00 -0.12
C PRO A 129 18.47 2.63 -0.69
N LEU A 130 17.33 2.32 -0.10
CA LEU A 130 16.04 2.88 -0.46
C LEU A 130 15.77 4.11 0.39
N GLU A 131 15.48 5.24 -0.25
CA GLU A 131 15.01 6.44 0.46
C GLU A 131 13.56 6.25 0.90
N MET A 132 13.28 6.49 2.16
CA MET A 132 11.98 6.29 2.77
C MET A 132 11.55 7.53 3.55
N VAL A 133 10.38 8.07 3.20
CA VAL A 133 9.75 9.19 3.89
C VAL A 133 8.72 8.66 4.88
N PHE A 134 8.97 8.82 6.18
CA PHE A 134 8.06 8.43 7.26
C PHE A 134 7.30 9.64 7.77
N ILE A 135 5.98 9.54 7.87
CA ILE A 135 5.09 10.54 8.46
C ILE A 135 4.11 9.81 9.36
N ARG A 136 4.25 9.92 10.69
CA ARG A 136 3.41 9.23 11.66
C ARG A 136 3.15 7.76 11.30
N ALA A 137 4.21 7.07 10.88
CA ALA A 137 4.13 5.75 10.30
C ALA A 137 3.62 4.71 11.30
N PRO A 138 2.83 3.72 10.87
CA PRO A 138 2.59 2.54 11.66
C PRO A 138 3.84 1.66 11.71
N LYS A 139 3.85 0.67 12.59
CA LYS A 139 4.94 -0.31 12.74
C LYS A 139 4.43 -1.72 12.45
N ILE A 140 5.08 -2.44 11.55
CA ILE A 140 4.87 -3.89 11.40
C ILE A 140 5.58 -4.57 12.57
N VAL A 141 4.79 -5.20 13.44
CA VAL A 141 5.28 -5.85 14.68
C VAL A 141 5.73 -7.27 14.40
N SER A 142 5.03 -7.96 13.50
CA SER A 142 5.39 -9.30 13.05
C SER A 142 4.83 -9.61 11.67
N THR A 143 5.50 -10.52 10.99
CA THR A 143 5.09 -11.07 9.70
C THR A 143 4.80 -12.56 9.85
N GLY A 144 3.73 -13.03 9.21
CA GLY A 144 3.35 -14.44 9.21
C GLY A 144 3.93 -15.21 8.03
N ASN A 145 3.42 -16.40 7.83
CA ASN A 145 3.90 -17.31 6.79
C ASN A 145 3.69 -16.75 5.37
N GLY A 146 4.73 -16.87 4.54
CA GLY A 146 4.67 -16.43 3.14
C GLY A 146 4.77 -14.91 2.94
N VAL A 147 4.99 -14.14 3.99
CA VAL A 147 5.31 -12.72 3.91
C VAL A 147 6.80 -12.54 3.67
N GLU A 148 7.14 -11.92 2.55
CA GLU A 148 8.51 -11.57 2.18
C GLU A 148 8.82 -10.15 2.63
N VAL A 149 9.94 -9.94 3.32
CA VAL A 149 10.41 -8.62 3.73
C VAL A 149 11.32 -8.06 2.64
N LEU A 150 10.89 -6.97 2.00
CA LEU A 150 11.61 -6.32 0.90
C LEU A 150 12.50 -5.17 1.37
N ALA A 151 12.20 -4.56 2.52
CA ALA A 151 13.05 -3.57 3.17
C ALA A 151 12.85 -3.55 4.69
N THR A 152 13.91 -3.21 5.41
CA THR A 152 13.92 -3.04 6.86
C THR A 152 14.50 -1.68 7.24
N SER A 153 14.00 -1.09 8.32
CA SER A 153 14.56 0.12 8.94
C SER A 153 14.67 -0.12 10.44
N ASP A 154 15.85 0.09 11.01
CA ASP A 154 16.14 -0.16 12.43
C ASP A 154 15.76 -1.58 12.91
N GLY A 155 15.88 -2.57 12.01
CA GLY A 155 15.52 -3.96 12.27
C GLY A 155 14.03 -4.30 12.10
N ASP A 156 13.17 -3.31 11.88
CA ASP A 156 11.74 -3.53 11.65
C ASP A 156 11.41 -3.68 10.17
N PRO A 157 10.50 -4.59 9.79
CA PRO A 157 9.97 -4.64 8.43
C PRO A 157 9.23 -3.35 8.10
N VAL A 158 9.55 -2.73 6.95
CA VAL A 158 8.89 -1.49 6.50
C VAL A 158 8.32 -1.59 5.10
N LEU A 159 8.77 -2.54 4.29
CA LEU A 159 8.19 -2.92 3.00
C LEU A 159 8.08 -4.43 2.94
N VAL A 160 6.89 -4.93 2.71
CA VAL A 160 6.60 -6.36 2.70
C VAL A 160 5.70 -6.74 1.53
N ARG A 161 5.80 -8.01 1.11
CA ARG A 161 4.95 -8.59 0.06
C ARG A 161 4.44 -9.95 0.48
N GLN A 162 3.20 -10.25 0.15
CA GLN A 162 2.61 -11.58 0.25
C GLN A 162 1.74 -11.84 -0.98
N GLY A 163 2.21 -12.74 -1.85
CA GLY A 163 1.51 -13.04 -3.11
C GLY A 163 1.32 -11.80 -3.99
N LYS A 164 0.08 -11.35 -4.14
CA LYS A 164 -0.30 -10.19 -4.95
C LYS A 164 -0.44 -8.89 -4.14
N ILE A 165 -0.12 -8.92 -2.85
CA ILE A 165 -0.30 -7.77 -1.96
C ILE A 165 1.05 -7.26 -1.51
N MET A 166 1.24 -5.96 -1.57
CA MET A 166 2.42 -5.25 -1.08
C MET A 166 1.99 -4.17 -0.09
N ALA A 167 2.76 -3.97 0.98
CA ALA A 167 2.50 -2.97 1.99
C ALA A 167 3.78 -2.26 2.42
N ALA A 168 3.70 -0.93 2.55
CA ALA A 168 4.76 -0.07 3.05
C ALA A 168 4.28 0.74 4.25
N THR A 169 5.11 0.88 5.29
CA THR A 169 4.79 1.75 6.43
C THR A 169 5.15 3.22 6.17
N PHE A 170 5.93 3.49 5.15
CA PHE A 170 6.40 4.81 4.73
C PHE A 170 5.65 5.30 3.47
N HIS A 171 6.00 6.49 3.00
CA HIS A 171 5.41 7.19 1.86
C HIS A 171 6.36 7.20 0.64
N PRO A 172 6.41 6.14 -0.18
CA PRO A 172 7.29 6.09 -1.35
C PRO A 172 6.89 7.09 -2.44
N GLU A 173 5.65 7.56 -2.43
CA GLU A 173 5.14 8.58 -3.36
C GLU A 173 5.80 9.96 -3.16
N LEU A 174 6.33 10.21 -1.97
CA LEU A 174 7.01 11.47 -1.63
C LEU A 174 8.52 11.44 -1.90
N SER A 175 9.07 10.31 -2.34
CA SER A 175 10.46 10.18 -2.77
C SER A 175 10.58 10.21 -4.29
N GLU A 176 11.73 10.65 -4.79
CA GLU A 176 12.09 10.50 -6.22
C GLU A 176 12.47 9.06 -6.58
N ASP A 177 12.70 8.21 -5.59
CA ASP A 177 13.00 6.80 -5.78
C ASP A 177 11.75 6.01 -6.19
N THR A 178 11.68 5.62 -7.45
CA THR A 178 10.51 4.93 -8.01
C THR A 178 10.53 3.42 -7.84
N ARG A 179 11.56 2.82 -7.24
CA ARG A 179 11.72 1.35 -7.18
C ARG A 179 10.55 0.62 -6.53
N VAL A 180 9.93 1.20 -5.51
CA VAL A 180 8.76 0.62 -4.85
C VAL A 180 7.56 0.58 -5.81
N HIS A 181 7.29 1.67 -6.50
CA HIS A 181 6.22 1.72 -7.51
C HIS A 181 6.54 0.82 -8.72
N GLN A 182 7.81 0.74 -9.15
CA GLN A 182 8.24 -0.17 -10.20
C GLN A 182 7.95 -1.62 -9.83
N GLU A 183 8.22 -2.02 -8.58
CA GLU A 183 7.93 -3.39 -8.13
C GLU A 183 6.43 -3.67 -8.17
N PHE A 184 5.60 -2.72 -7.73
CA PHE A 184 4.15 -2.86 -7.83
C PHE A 184 3.67 -2.94 -9.29
N VAL A 185 4.18 -2.10 -10.18
CA VAL A 185 3.87 -2.15 -11.62
C VAL A 185 4.19 -3.52 -12.21
N LYS A 186 5.37 -4.10 -11.90
CA LYS A 186 5.73 -5.46 -12.31
C LYS A 186 4.74 -6.52 -11.79
N MET A 187 4.27 -6.38 -10.56
CA MET A 187 3.26 -7.30 -10.00
C MET A 187 1.97 -7.25 -10.81
N VAL A 188 1.51 -6.06 -11.22
CA VAL A 188 0.30 -5.88 -12.04
C VAL A 188 0.51 -6.47 -13.44
N GLU A 189 1.66 -6.21 -14.08
CA GLU A 189 2.01 -6.77 -15.40
C GLU A 189 2.01 -8.28 -15.40
N ASN A 190 2.61 -8.90 -14.38
CA ASN A 190 2.67 -10.36 -14.24
C ASN A 190 1.27 -10.97 -14.03
N GLY A 191 0.40 -10.28 -13.33
CA GLY A 191 -1.00 -10.66 -13.17
C GLY A 191 -1.80 -10.56 -14.49
N HIS A 192 -1.46 -9.60 -15.34
CA HIS A 192 -2.13 -9.37 -16.62
C HIS A 192 -1.71 -10.40 -17.71
N ARG A 193 -0.45 -10.86 -17.70
CA ARG A 193 0.07 -11.85 -18.66
C ARG A 193 -0.42 -13.28 -18.41
N ARG A 194 -1.01 -13.58 -17.26
CA ARG A 194 -1.50 -14.92 -16.89
C ARG A 194 -2.99 -15.12 -17.18
N LYS A 195 -3.63 -14.14 -17.78
CA LYS A 195 -5.02 -14.21 -18.28
C LYS A 195 -5.01 -14.39 -19.81
#